data_0e33704896f7e40213c36ece9a0ca750
#
_entry.id   0e33704896f7e40213c36ece9a0ca750
#
_cell.length_a   1.000
_cell.length_b   1.000
_cell.length_c   1.000
_cell.angle_alpha   90.00
_cell.angle_beta   90.00
_cell.angle_gamma   90.00
#
_symmetry.space_group_name_H-M   'P 1'
#
loop_
_entity.id
_entity.type
_entity.pdbx_description
1 polymer ?
#
loop_
_entity_poly.entity_id
_entity_poly.type
_entity_poly.pdbx_seq_one_letter_code
_entity_poly.pdbx_strand_id
1 'polypeptide(L)'
;MEAIAESPTRRSAPRTDALLAELRALIVRHARRDETTAIDGVLLSAAGRPGEPEASTTGTVMALIAQGAKRLAIGDRTYDYGPGQYLVASVDLPITGHYTHASADVPALGFGLILRPQPIAALLLDADEPPASAPARRARPAPPGLGVGEAGPELLDAVVRMVRLLDRPRDRAVLAPMIEREILWRLVNGPLGETVRQAGLAGSSLTHVSRAVRWITEHYDEPFRVEELARSCGMSTSAFHRNFHAVTALSPIQFQKQIRLQKSRLLLLTGADDVATVGYRVGYDSASQFSREYRRQFGLPPGRDADRLRGATPPGAAGAGSSRGSRAATPRGASAGGRGSAARSR
;
A
#
# COMPACT_ATOMS: atom_id res chain seq x y z
N MET A 1 -31.16 -44.35 15.41
CA MET A 1 -30.74 -44.00 14.02
C MET A 1 -30.47 -42.50 14.05
N GLU A 2 -29.26 -42.16 14.51
CA GLU A 2 -28.83 -40.76 14.71
C GLU A 2 -28.33 -40.22 13.39
N ALA A 3 -28.97 -39.13 12.93
CA ALA A 3 -28.54 -38.39 11.75
C ALA A 3 -27.25 -37.60 12.14
N ILE A 4 -26.14 -38.03 11.58
CA ILE A 4 -24.86 -37.31 11.66
C ILE A 4 -25.04 -36.00 10.89
N ALA A 5 -25.12 -34.88 11.60
CA ALA A 5 -25.09 -33.54 11.04
C ALA A 5 -23.74 -33.34 10.36
N GLU A 6 -23.70 -33.31 9.03
CA GLU A 6 -22.54 -32.95 8.25
C GLU A 6 -22.10 -31.52 8.59
N SER A 7 -20.89 -31.39 9.09
CA SER A 7 -20.25 -30.12 9.43
C SER A 7 -20.22 -29.17 8.22
N PRO A 8 -20.56 -27.88 8.38
CA PRO A 8 -20.65 -26.90 7.28
C PRO A 8 -19.33 -26.64 6.54
N THR A 9 -18.21 -27.07 7.08
CA THR A 9 -16.84 -26.86 6.55
C THR A 9 -16.55 -27.63 5.25
N ARG A 10 -17.27 -28.74 4.97
CA ARG A 10 -17.00 -29.58 3.79
C ARG A 10 -17.61 -29.07 2.47
N ARG A 11 -18.60 -28.18 2.52
CA ARG A 11 -19.26 -27.63 1.31
C ARG A 11 -18.63 -26.33 0.79
N SER A 12 -17.78 -25.66 1.56
CA SER A 12 -17.16 -24.39 1.13
C SER A 12 -15.90 -24.57 0.26
N ALA A 13 -15.15 -25.65 0.43
CA ALA A 13 -13.91 -25.88 -0.31
C ALA A 13 -14.07 -25.92 -1.85
N PRO A 14 -15.02 -26.68 -2.44
CA PRO A 14 -15.18 -26.71 -3.91
C PRO A 14 -15.58 -25.36 -4.51
N ARG A 15 -16.37 -24.55 -3.78
CA ARG A 15 -16.78 -23.21 -4.21
C ARG A 15 -15.60 -22.24 -4.17
N THR A 16 -14.77 -22.30 -3.14
CA THR A 16 -13.56 -21.48 -3.01
C THR A 16 -12.57 -21.77 -4.13
N ASP A 17 -12.34 -23.05 -4.46
CA ASP A 17 -11.45 -23.46 -5.53
C ASP A 17 -11.92 -22.98 -6.91
N ALA A 18 -13.22 -23.05 -7.18
CA ALA A 18 -13.81 -22.56 -8.41
C ALA A 18 -13.67 -21.03 -8.54
N LEU A 19 -13.92 -20.27 -7.45
CA LEU A 19 -13.74 -18.83 -7.41
C LEU A 19 -12.27 -18.42 -7.60
N LEU A 20 -11.34 -19.13 -6.98
CA LEU A 20 -9.90 -18.88 -7.18
C LEU A 20 -9.46 -19.21 -8.61
N ALA A 21 -9.97 -20.28 -9.22
CA ALA A 21 -9.67 -20.62 -10.60
C ALA A 21 -10.14 -19.51 -11.56
N GLU A 22 -11.35 -18.99 -11.34
CA GLU A 22 -11.87 -17.88 -12.13
C GLU A 22 -11.08 -16.59 -11.91
N LEU A 23 -10.76 -16.26 -10.64
CA LEU A 23 -9.96 -15.07 -10.31
C LEU A 23 -8.60 -15.10 -11.01
N ARG A 24 -7.92 -16.27 -11.04
CA ARG A 24 -6.67 -16.46 -11.78
C ARG A 24 -6.82 -16.12 -13.26
N ALA A 25 -7.85 -16.68 -13.92
CA ALA A 25 -8.10 -16.42 -15.34
C ALA A 25 -8.33 -14.93 -15.62
N LEU A 26 -9.08 -14.24 -14.75
CA LEU A 26 -9.34 -12.81 -14.86
C LEU A 26 -8.06 -11.98 -14.63
N ILE A 27 -7.26 -12.31 -13.62
CA ILE A 27 -6.00 -11.60 -13.35
C ILE A 27 -5.04 -11.76 -14.54
N VAL A 28 -4.85 -12.97 -15.06
CA VAL A 28 -3.98 -13.21 -16.23
C VAL A 28 -4.42 -12.36 -17.43
N ARG A 29 -5.73 -12.16 -17.64
CA ARG A 29 -6.28 -11.37 -18.74
C ARG A 29 -6.05 -9.87 -18.57
N HIS A 30 -6.14 -9.35 -17.33
CA HIS A 30 -6.25 -7.92 -17.06
C HIS A 30 -5.03 -7.30 -16.37
N ALA A 31 -4.12 -8.10 -15.80
CA ALA A 31 -2.94 -7.59 -15.12
C ALA A 31 -2.03 -6.81 -16.08
N ARG A 32 -1.56 -5.66 -15.63
CA ARG A 32 -0.62 -4.78 -16.33
C ARG A 32 0.69 -4.71 -15.57
N ARG A 33 1.76 -4.24 -16.22
CA ARG A 33 3.08 -4.08 -15.59
C ARG A 33 3.09 -3.06 -14.44
N ASP A 34 2.23 -2.07 -14.48
CA ASP A 34 2.06 -1.03 -13.46
C ASP A 34 1.03 -1.43 -12.38
N GLU A 35 0.52 -2.66 -12.45
CA GLU A 35 -0.50 -3.23 -11.56
C GLU A 35 -1.84 -2.47 -11.56
N THR A 36 -1.97 -1.35 -12.25
CA THR A 36 -3.19 -0.53 -12.26
C THR A 36 -4.28 -1.17 -13.12
N THR A 37 -5.53 -0.85 -12.81
CA THR A 37 -6.70 -1.27 -13.60
C THR A 37 -7.55 -0.06 -14.01
N ALA A 38 -8.59 -0.32 -14.77
CA ALA A 38 -9.58 0.70 -15.13
C ALA A 38 -10.63 0.95 -14.01
N ILE A 39 -10.50 0.29 -12.85
CA ILE A 39 -11.30 0.54 -11.64
C ILE A 39 -10.39 1.18 -10.62
N ASP A 40 -10.73 2.41 -10.21
CA ASP A 40 -9.94 3.16 -9.25
C ASP A 40 -9.80 2.39 -7.93
N GLY A 41 -8.57 2.33 -7.39
CA GLY A 41 -8.25 1.60 -6.19
C GLY A 41 -8.13 0.08 -6.33
N VAL A 42 -8.41 -0.50 -7.50
CA VAL A 42 -8.21 -1.94 -7.78
C VAL A 42 -6.89 -2.17 -8.49
N LEU A 43 -6.08 -3.08 -7.94
CA LEU A 43 -4.77 -3.46 -8.44
C LEU A 43 -4.75 -4.94 -8.81
N LEU A 44 -4.04 -5.30 -9.86
CA LEU A 44 -3.82 -6.69 -10.27
C LEU A 44 -2.35 -6.92 -10.55
N SER A 45 -1.73 -7.89 -9.86
CA SER A 45 -0.32 -8.24 -10.03
C SER A 45 -0.16 -9.63 -10.66
N ALA A 46 0.84 -9.76 -11.53
CA ALA A 46 1.28 -11.03 -12.12
C ALA A 46 2.81 -11.07 -12.17
N ALA A 47 3.42 -11.99 -11.43
CA ALA A 47 4.86 -12.17 -11.36
C ALA A 47 5.27 -13.56 -11.85
N GLY A 48 5.99 -13.62 -12.96
CA GLY A 48 6.41 -14.87 -13.61
C GLY A 48 7.66 -15.53 -13.01
N ARG A 49 8.18 -15.02 -11.90
CA ARG A 49 9.35 -15.59 -11.20
C ARG A 49 9.34 -15.18 -9.72
N PRO A 50 9.95 -15.97 -8.84
CA PRO A 50 10.22 -15.55 -7.48
C PRO A 50 11.05 -14.25 -7.50
N GLY A 51 10.71 -13.32 -6.64
CA GLY A 51 11.47 -12.09 -6.46
C GLY A 51 12.61 -12.28 -5.45
N GLU A 52 13.62 -11.43 -5.51
CA GLU A 52 14.46 -11.17 -4.36
C GLU A 52 13.70 -10.29 -3.35
N PRO A 53 14.00 -10.38 -2.04
CA PRO A 53 13.41 -9.48 -1.06
C PRO A 53 13.62 -8.02 -1.45
N GLU A 54 12.54 -7.32 -1.76
CA GLU A 54 12.56 -5.94 -2.18
C GLU A 54 11.93 -5.05 -1.11
N ALA A 55 12.64 -3.96 -0.79
CA ALA A 55 12.15 -2.97 0.15
C ALA A 55 11.17 -2.01 -0.55
N SER A 56 9.99 -1.85 0.03
CA SER A 56 8.91 -1.01 -0.48
C SER A 56 8.04 -0.49 0.66
N THR A 57 7.03 0.30 0.34
CA THR A 57 5.95 0.65 1.27
C THR A 57 4.67 -0.06 0.87
N THR A 58 3.88 -0.49 1.87
CA THR A 58 2.65 -1.25 1.61
C THR A 58 1.55 -0.44 0.93
N GLY A 59 1.44 0.85 1.23
CA GLY A 59 0.17 1.55 1.11
C GLY A 59 -0.86 1.03 2.13
N THR A 60 -2.02 1.68 2.18
CA THR A 60 -3.18 1.18 2.93
C THR A 60 -4.00 0.30 2.01
N VAL A 61 -3.89 -1.02 2.13
CA VAL A 61 -4.36 -1.96 1.12
C VAL A 61 -4.84 -3.28 1.73
N MET A 62 -5.84 -3.88 1.09
CA MET A 62 -6.12 -5.31 1.18
C MET A 62 -5.48 -5.99 -0.04
N ALA A 63 -4.66 -7.01 0.16
CA ALA A 63 -3.98 -7.75 -0.90
C ALA A 63 -4.27 -9.24 -0.77
N LEU A 64 -4.87 -9.85 -1.79
CA LEU A 64 -5.26 -11.27 -1.82
C LEU A 64 -4.41 -12.02 -2.85
N ILE A 65 -3.95 -13.21 -2.50
CA ILE A 65 -3.24 -14.10 -3.40
C ILE A 65 -4.23 -15.08 -4.05
N ALA A 66 -4.27 -15.09 -5.36
CA ALA A 66 -5.03 -16.06 -6.14
C ALA A 66 -4.18 -17.28 -6.53
N GLN A 67 -2.86 -17.09 -6.73
CA GLN A 67 -1.89 -18.13 -7.09
C GLN A 67 -0.49 -17.76 -6.63
N GLY A 68 0.31 -18.75 -6.28
CA GLY A 68 1.65 -18.53 -5.73
C GLY A 68 1.62 -18.22 -4.24
N ALA A 69 2.69 -17.64 -3.71
CA ALA A 69 2.77 -17.20 -2.32
C ALA A 69 3.66 -15.97 -2.19
N LYS A 70 3.41 -15.15 -1.18
CA LYS A 70 4.16 -13.93 -0.90
C LYS A 70 4.63 -13.91 0.54
N ARG A 71 5.88 -13.46 0.74
CA ARG A 71 6.47 -13.20 2.06
C ARG A 71 6.68 -11.71 2.23
N LEU A 72 6.28 -11.18 3.38
CA LEU A 72 6.53 -9.81 3.80
C LEU A 72 7.21 -9.83 5.17
N ALA A 73 8.18 -8.94 5.36
CA ALA A 73 8.84 -8.71 6.65
C ALA A 73 8.77 -7.22 7.02
N ILE A 74 8.50 -6.95 8.30
CA ILE A 74 8.56 -5.63 8.92
C ILE A 74 9.14 -5.76 10.32
N GLY A 75 10.25 -5.06 10.59
CA GLY A 75 10.98 -5.22 11.86
C GLY A 75 11.41 -6.68 12.04
N ASP A 76 10.98 -7.27 13.14
CA ASP A 76 11.21 -8.68 13.51
C ASP A 76 10.07 -9.64 13.10
N ARG A 77 9.01 -9.11 12.50
CA ARG A 77 7.83 -9.89 12.11
C ARG A 77 7.88 -10.27 10.64
N THR A 78 7.51 -11.52 10.36
CA THR A 78 7.37 -12.06 9.00
C THR A 78 5.96 -12.59 8.81
N TYR A 79 5.41 -12.33 7.62
CA TYR A 79 4.07 -12.75 7.22
C TYR A 79 4.17 -13.52 5.90
N ASP A 80 3.72 -14.76 5.91
CA ASP A 80 3.60 -15.61 4.73
C ASP A 80 2.13 -15.80 4.42
N TYR A 81 1.74 -15.64 3.16
CA TYR A 81 0.37 -15.88 2.73
C TYR A 81 0.30 -16.35 1.28
N GLY A 82 -0.66 -17.21 1.01
CA GLY A 82 -0.84 -17.94 -0.27
C GLY A 82 -2.26 -17.88 -0.79
N PRO A 83 -2.64 -18.82 -1.69
CA PRO A 83 -3.93 -18.79 -2.38
C PRO A 83 -5.10 -18.82 -1.41
N GLY A 84 -6.07 -17.91 -1.62
CA GLY A 84 -7.23 -17.74 -0.75
C GLY A 84 -6.97 -16.97 0.54
N GLN A 85 -5.74 -16.57 0.80
CA GLN A 85 -5.37 -15.73 1.92
C GLN A 85 -5.23 -14.28 1.48
N TYR A 86 -5.56 -13.36 2.40
CA TYR A 86 -5.40 -11.94 2.18
C TYR A 86 -4.64 -11.28 3.33
N LEU A 87 -3.94 -10.22 2.99
CA LEU A 87 -3.27 -9.34 3.92
C LEU A 87 -4.02 -8.01 3.96
N VAL A 88 -4.14 -7.43 5.16
CA VAL A 88 -4.55 -6.03 5.33
C VAL A 88 -3.37 -5.25 5.88
N ALA A 89 -3.02 -4.16 5.19
CA ALA A 89 -2.17 -3.10 5.71
C ALA A 89 -3.02 -1.84 5.91
N SER A 90 -3.13 -1.37 7.15
CA SER A 90 -3.99 -0.24 7.52
C SER A 90 -3.26 1.10 7.60
N VAL A 91 -1.94 1.09 7.45
CA VAL A 91 -1.06 2.26 7.36
C VAL A 91 0.07 1.96 6.39
N ASP A 92 0.74 3.01 5.89
CA ASP A 92 1.95 2.86 5.09
C ASP A 92 3.09 2.33 5.95
N LEU A 93 3.58 1.13 5.63
CA LEU A 93 4.64 0.47 6.37
C LEU A 93 5.85 0.20 5.48
N PRO A 94 7.07 0.49 5.95
CA PRO A 94 8.28 0.09 5.28
C PRO A 94 8.48 -1.41 5.44
N ILE A 95 8.24 -2.15 4.37
CA ILE A 95 8.35 -3.60 4.33
C ILE A 95 9.49 -4.06 3.44
N THR A 96 9.89 -5.30 3.63
CA THR A 96 10.64 -6.06 2.63
C THR A 96 9.78 -7.24 2.20
N GLY A 97 9.52 -7.35 0.90
CA GLY A 97 8.60 -8.38 0.39
C GLY A 97 9.03 -8.99 -0.94
N HIS A 98 8.60 -10.21 -1.18
CA HIS A 98 8.82 -10.92 -2.44
C HIS A 98 7.82 -12.07 -2.60
N TYR A 99 7.61 -12.48 -3.85
CA TYR A 99 6.92 -13.73 -4.13
C TYR A 99 7.88 -14.90 -3.90
N THR A 100 7.44 -15.88 -3.11
CA THR A 100 8.23 -17.08 -2.78
C THR A 100 7.97 -18.23 -3.75
N HIS A 101 6.75 -18.29 -4.32
CA HIS A 101 6.34 -19.31 -5.27
C HIS A 101 5.78 -18.65 -6.52
N ALA A 102 6.56 -18.66 -7.59
CA ALA A 102 6.19 -18.19 -8.92
C ALA A 102 7.11 -18.83 -9.97
N SER A 103 6.61 -19.09 -11.18
CA SER A 103 7.40 -19.46 -12.34
C SER A 103 6.78 -18.85 -13.60
N ALA A 104 7.47 -18.94 -14.74
CA ALA A 104 6.93 -18.46 -16.01
C ALA A 104 5.62 -19.19 -16.38
N ASP A 105 5.55 -20.49 -16.10
CA ASP A 105 4.37 -21.32 -16.39
C ASP A 105 3.29 -21.21 -15.32
N VAL A 106 3.67 -20.91 -14.07
CA VAL A 106 2.77 -20.75 -12.93
C VAL A 106 3.11 -19.46 -12.21
N PRO A 107 2.67 -18.30 -12.77
CA PRO A 107 2.98 -17.00 -12.18
C PRO A 107 2.28 -16.82 -10.83
N ALA A 108 2.87 -16.03 -9.94
CA ALA A 108 2.15 -15.53 -8.78
C ALA A 108 1.13 -14.47 -9.22
N LEU A 109 -0.11 -14.58 -8.74
CA LEU A 109 -1.23 -13.74 -9.13
C LEU A 109 -1.87 -13.15 -7.88
N GLY A 110 -2.04 -11.83 -7.86
CA GLY A 110 -2.60 -11.09 -6.74
C GLY A 110 -3.65 -10.08 -7.15
N PHE A 111 -4.59 -9.85 -6.25
CA PHE A 111 -5.58 -8.78 -6.29
C PHE A 111 -5.30 -7.81 -5.15
N GLY A 112 -5.36 -6.50 -5.39
CA GLY A 112 -5.27 -5.45 -4.39
C GLY A 112 -6.48 -4.53 -4.42
N LEU A 113 -6.90 -4.08 -3.23
CA LEU A 113 -7.90 -3.01 -3.07
C LEU A 113 -7.33 -1.96 -2.12
N ILE A 114 -7.19 -0.72 -2.59
CA ILE A 114 -6.77 0.40 -1.75
C ILE A 114 -7.88 0.70 -0.74
N LEU A 115 -7.54 0.62 0.54
CA LEU A 115 -8.48 0.88 1.64
C LEU A 115 -8.48 2.37 1.97
N ARG A 116 -9.61 3.03 1.71
CA ARG A 116 -9.79 4.45 2.00
C ARG A 116 -10.60 4.62 3.29
N PRO A 117 -10.19 5.53 4.20
CA PRO A 117 -10.90 5.75 5.46
C PRO A 117 -12.36 6.18 5.29
N GLN A 118 -12.66 7.01 4.29
CA GLN A 118 -14.01 7.58 4.11
C GLN A 118 -15.07 6.54 3.77
N PRO A 119 -14.90 5.61 2.79
CA PRO A 119 -15.86 4.53 2.56
C PRO A 119 -16.05 3.61 3.77
N ILE A 120 -14.98 3.33 4.53
CA ILE A 120 -15.07 2.52 5.75
C ILE A 120 -15.88 3.26 6.82
N ALA A 121 -15.61 4.54 7.05
CA ALA A 121 -16.35 5.36 8.02
C ALA A 121 -17.83 5.45 7.66
N ALA A 122 -18.16 5.70 6.38
CA ALA A 122 -19.53 5.73 5.91
C ALA A 122 -20.25 4.38 6.12
N LEU A 123 -19.54 3.28 5.85
CA LEU A 123 -20.08 1.93 6.07
C LEU A 123 -20.41 1.67 7.54
N LEU A 124 -19.53 2.08 8.47
CA LEU A 124 -19.73 1.89 9.90
C LEU A 124 -20.89 2.72 10.44
N LEU A 125 -21.08 3.94 9.90
CA LEU A 125 -22.23 4.80 10.25
C LEU A 125 -23.57 4.19 9.79
N ASP A 126 -23.60 3.66 8.56
CA ASP A 126 -24.83 3.05 8.01
C ASP A 126 -25.19 1.71 8.67
N ALA A 127 -24.23 1.06 9.29
CA ALA A 127 -24.46 -0.22 9.99
C ALA A 127 -24.99 -0.06 11.41
N ASP A 128 -25.35 1.17 11.85
CA ASP A 128 -25.73 1.50 13.24
C ASP A 128 -24.72 0.96 14.29
N GLU A 129 -23.48 0.73 13.88
CA GLU A 129 -22.43 0.34 14.81
C GLU A 129 -22.08 1.59 15.63
N PRO A 130 -22.37 1.63 16.95
CA PRO A 130 -22.17 2.86 17.71
C PRO A 130 -20.71 3.30 17.55
N PRO A 131 -20.46 4.61 17.29
CA PRO A 131 -19.11 5.12 17.34
C PRO A 131 -18.53 4.65 18.67
N ALA A 132 -17.25 4.23 18.66
CA ALA A 132 -16.57 3.67 19.82
C ALA A 132 -16.42 4.70 20.98
N SER A 133 -17.49 5.38 21.33
CA SER A 133 -17.73 6.24 22.49
C SER A 133 -18.30 5.44 23.66
N ALA A 134 -17.91 4.15 23.79
CA ALA A 134 -18.08 3.46 25.05
C ALA A 134 -17.05 4.02 26.04
N PRO A 135 -17.50 4.39 27.28
CA PRO A 135 -16.63 5.03 28.25
C PRO A 135 -15.43 4.13 28.55
N ALA A 136 -14.23 4.70 28.41
CA ALA A 136 -12.95 4.24 28.96
C ALA A 136 -12.82 2.70 29.16
N ARG A 137 -12.98 1.92 28.11
CA ARG A 137 -12.33 0.62 28.06
C ARG A 137 -10.84 0.92 28.17
N ARG A 138 -10.21 0.45 29.27
CA ARG A 138 -8.77 0.50 29.51
C ARG A 138 -8.08 0.38 28.17
N ALA A 139 -7.26 1.37 27.80
CA ALA A 139 -6.67 1.54 26.50
C ALA A 139 -6.08 0.22 25.98
N ARG A 140 -6.84 -0.50 25.15
CA ARG A 140 -6.31 -1.67 24.45
C ARG A 140 -5.22 -1.15 23.50
N PRO A 141 -4.11 -1.85 23.39
CA PRO A 141 -3.12 -1.52 22.37
C PRO A 141 -3.80 -1.44 21.01
N ALA A 142 -3.32 -0.53 20.17
CA ALA A 142 -3.77 -0.47 18.78
C ALA A 142 -3.57 -1.85 18.12
N PRO A 143 -4.49 -2.30 17.25
CA PRO A 143 -4.29 -3.53 16.51
C PRO A 143 -3.05 -3.41 15.63
N PRO A 144 -2.40 -4.52 15.25
CA PRO A 144 -1.30 -4.50 14.30
C PRO A 144 -1.73 -3.79 13.01
N GLY A 145 -0.84 -2.95 12.47
CA GLY A 145 -1.08 -2.26 11.20
C GLY A 145 -1.04 -3.20 9.99
N LEU A 146 -0.60 -4.45 10.20
CA LEU A 146 -0.51 -5.48 9.17
C LEU A 146 -0.95 -6.82 9.76
N GLY A 147 -1.81 -7.53 9.03
CA GLY A 147 -2.31 -8.86 9.42
C GLY A 147 -2.68 -9.69 8.21
N VAL A 148 -2.70 -11.02 8.38
CA VAL A 148 -3.09 -12.01 7.37
C VAL A 148 -4.33 -12.76 7.84
N GLY A 149 -5.28 -13.01 6.94
CA GLY A 149 -6.52 -13.75 7.19
C GLY A 149 -6.92 -14.62 6.00
N GLU A 150 -7.83 -15.55 6.25
CA GLU A 150 -8.43 -16.40 5.21
C GLU A 150 -9.63 -15.68 4.56
N ALA A 151 -9.69 -15.69 3.24
CA ALA A 151 -10.80 -15.14 2.50
C ALA A 151 -11.94 -16.18 2.41
N GLY A 152 -13.04 -15.91 3.09
CA GLY A 152 -14.25 -16.71 2.95
C GLY A 152 -14.83 -16.65 1.53
N PRO A 153 -15.69 -17.63 1.15
CA PRO A 153 -16.24 -17.71 -0.20
C PRO A 153 -17.04 -16.46 -0.60
N GLU A 154 -17.67 -15.77 0.34
CA GLU A 154 -18.42 -14.54 0.07
C GLU A 154 -17.49 -13.37 -0.27
N LEU A 155 -16.32 -13.25 0.41
CA LEU A 155 -15.32 -12.24 0.10
C LEU A 155 -14.69 -12.53 -1.27
N LEU A 156 -14.35 -13.79 -1.55
CA LEU A 156 -13.81 -14.21 -2.84
C LEU A 156 -14.80 -13.94 -3.99
N ASP A 157 -16.09 -14.25 -3.79
CA ASP A 157 -17.12 -13.95 -4.78
C ASP A 157 -17.23 -12.46 -5.09
N ALA A 158 -17.21 -11.62 -4.06
CA ALA A 158 -17.22 -10.16 -4.25
C ALA A 158 -15.97 -9.68 -5.01
N VAL A 159 -14.78 -10.21 -4.71
CA VAL A 159 -13.53 -9.91 -5.43
C VAL A 159 -13.64 -10.34 -6.90
N VAL A 160 -14.11 -11.56 -7.17
CA VAL A 160 -14.31 -12.05 -8.55
C VAL A 160 -15.29 -11.14 -9.31
N ARG A 161 -16.43 -10.76 -8.72
CA ARG A 161 -17.39 -9.84 -9.35
C ARG A 161 -16.77 -8.45 -9.62
N MET A 162 -15.92 -7.95 -8.73
CA MET A 162 -15.18 -6.70 -8.93
C MET A 162 -14.28 -6.79 -10.17
N VAL A 163 -13.50 -7.87 -10.29
CA VAL A 163 -12.56 -8.03 -11.42
C VAL A 163 -13.30 -8.30 -12.73
N ARG A 164 -14.45 -9.01 -12.73
CA ARG A 164 -15.33 -9.19 -13.91
C ARG A 164 -15.80 -7.86 -14.53
N LEU A 165 -15.90 -6.79 -13.73
CA LEU A 165 -16.29 -5.47 -14.25
C LEU A 165 -15.24 -4.89 -15.21
N LEU A 166 -14.01 -5.41 -15.22
CA LEU A 166 -13.02 -5.01 -16.22
C LEU A 166 -13.43 -5.39 -17.65
N ASP A 167 -14.21 -6.47 -17.80
CA ASP A 167 -14.82 -6.87 -19.08
C ASP A 167 -16.12 -6.11 -19.40
N ARG A 168 -16.65 -5.30 -18.43
CA ARG A 168 -17.94 -4.62 -18.56
C ARG A 168 -17.85 -3.11 -18.32
N PRO A 169 -17.24 -2.34 -19.24
CA PRO A 169 -16.98 -0.91 -19.04
C PRO A 169 -18.21 -0.06 -18.67
N ARG A 170 -19.38 -0.41 -19.21
CA ARG A 170 -20.63 0.33 -18.96
C ARG A 170 -21.14 0.19 -17.53
N ASP A 171 -20.85 -0.95 -16.90
CA ASP A 171 -21.35 -1.28 -15.57
C ASP A 171 -20.45 -0.75 -14.44
N ARG A 172 -19.20 -0.42 -14.75
CA ARG A 172 -18.17 -0.05 -13.74
C ARG A 172 -18.58 1.11 -12.86
N ALA A 173 -19.05 2.21 -13.47
CA ALA A 173 -19.36 3.44 -12.74
C ALA A 173 -20.44 3.22 -11.66
N VAL A 174 -21.35 2.27 -11.88
CA VAL A 174 -22.46 1.98 -10.97
C VAL A 174 -22.13 0.83 -10.04
N LEU A 175 -21.64 -0.29 -10.56
CA LEU A 175 -21.49 -1.51 -9.78
C LEU A 175 -20.17 -1.57 -8.98
N ALA A 176 -19.06 -0.94 -9.42
CA ALA A 176 -17.82 -1.01 -8.70
C ALA A 176 -17.90 -0.42 -7.27
N PRO A 177 -18.50 0.75 -7.03
CA PRO A 177 -18.68 1.27 -5.67
C PRO A 177 -19.55 0.37 -4.77
N MET A 178 -20.57 -0.29 -5.35
CA MET A 178 -21.45 -1.20 -4.61
C MET A 178 -20.69 -2.45 -4.17
N ILE A 179 -19.88 -3.03 -5.07
CA ILE A 179 -19.08 -4.21 -4.77
C ILE A 179 -17.92 -3.84 -3.82
N GLU A 180 -17.28 -2.66 -3.97
CA GLU A 180 -16.28 -2.16 -3.01
C GLU A 180 -16.89 -2.10 -1.60
N ARG A 181 -18.09 -1.55 -1.47
CA ARG A 181 -18.82 -1.50 -0.20
C ARG A 181 -19.06 -2.89 0.39
N GLU A 182 -19.43 -3.88 -0.45
CA GLU A 182 -19.58 -5.27 0.00
C GLU A 182 -18.26 -5.87 0.44
N ILE A 183 -17.16 -5.68 -0.31
CA ILE A 183 -15.82 -6.15 0.09
C ILE A 183 -15.44 -5.55 1.45
N LEU A 184 -15.61 -4.23 1.63
CA LEU A 184 -15.33 -3.54 2.88
C LEU A 184 -16.18 -4.11 4.03
N TRP A 185 -17.46 -4.41 3.80
CA TRP A 185 -18.33 -5.03 4.78
C TRP A 185 -17.85 -6.42 5.21
N ARG A 186 -17.42 -7.26 4.25
CA ARG A 186 -16.84 -8.57 4.54
C ARG A 186 -15.53 -8.46 5.33
N LEU A 187 -14.68 -7.47 5.01
CA LEU A 187 -13.44 -7.21 5.73
C LEU A 187 -13.70 -6.72 7.16
N VAL A 188 -14.63 -5.80 7.36
CA VAL A 188 -15.04 -5.27 8.68
C VAL A 188 -15.55 -6.39 9.59
N ASN A 189 -16.27 -7.37 9.05
CA ASN A 189 -16.80 -8.51 9.80
C ASN A 189 -15.93 -9.78 9.73
N GLY A 190 -14.75 -9.69 9.14
CA GLY A 190 -13.80 -10.79 8.99
C GLY A 190 -12.76 -10.85 10.13
N PRO A 191 -11.79 -11.77 10.00
CA PRO A 191 -10.74 -11.99 11.00
C PRO A 191 -9.91 -10.75 11.35
N LEU A 192 -9.74 -9.83 10.39
CA LEU A 192 -8.99 -8.58 10.55
C LEU A 192 -9.90 -7.35 10.72
N GLY A 193 -11.18 -7.59 11.09
CA GLY A 193 -12.18 -6.53 11.14
C GLY A 193 -11.84 -5.38 12.08
N GLU A 194 -11.21 -5.65 13.22
CA GLU A 194 -10.78 -4.60 14.14
C GLU A 194 -9.77 -3.63 13.48
N THR A 195 -8.80 -4.16 12.76
CA THR A 195 -7.82 -3.35 12.01
C THR A 195 -8.48 -2.49 10.94
N VAL A 196 -9.47 -3.05 10.22
CA VAL A 196 -10.22 -2.32 9.18
C VAL A 196 -11.14 -1.25 9.78
N ARG A 197 -11.87 -1.57 10.86
CA ARG A 197 -12.72 -0.59 11.57
C ARG A 197 -11.94 0.59 12.10
N GLN A 198 -10.78 0.34 12.70
CA GLN A 198 -9.90 1.37 13.24
C GLN A 198 -9.41 2.34 12.16
N ALA A 199 -9.22 1.87 10.92
CA ALA A 199 -8.84 2.72 9.80
C ALA A 199 -9.94 3.73 9.41
N GLY A 200 -11.23 3.39 9.63
CA GLY A 200 -12.37 4.26 9.36
C GLY A 200 -12.75 5.19 10.52
N LEU A 201 -12.32 4.89 11.75
CA LEU A 201 -12.72 5.65 12.95
C LEU A 201 -11.83 6.86 13.18
N ALA A 202 -12.39 8.07 13.08
CA ALA A 202 -11.69 9.30 13.44
C ALA A 202 -11.29 9.29 14.93
N GLY A 203 -10.04 9.68 15.24
CA GLY A 203 -9.53 9.71 16.61
C GLY A 203 -9.15 8.34 17.19
N SER A 204 -9.19 7.26 16.41
CA SER A 204 -8.67 5.95 16.82
C SER A 204 -7.15 5.99 17.04
N SER A 205 -6.62 5.07 17.86
CA SER A 205 -5.17 4.93 18.04
C SER A 205 -4.44 4.70 16.71
N LEU A 206 -5.07 3.99 15.78
CA LEU A 206 -4.54 3.76 14.43
C LEU A 206 -4.50 5.06 13.62
N THR A 207 -5.53 5.89 13.69
CA THR A 207 -5.56 7.20 13.00
C THR A 207 -4.44 8.13 13.51
N HIS A 208 -4.19 8.15 14.82
CA HIS A 208 -3.09 8.92 15.40
C HIS A 208 -1.72 8.39 14.93
N VAL A 209 -1.52 7.07 14.91
CA VAL A 209 -0.29 6.45 14.39
C VAL A 209 -0.15 6.69 12.89
N SER A 210 -1.22 6.58 12.09
CA SER A 210 -1.20 6.86 10.64
C SER A 210 -0.76 8.31 10.34
N ARG A 211 -1.18 9.27 11.19
CA ARG A 211 -0.74 10.67 11.08
C ARG A 211 0.77 10.80 11.33
N ALA A 212 1.29 10.11 12.37
CA ALA A 212 2.72 10.11 12.66
C ALA A 212 3.53 9.42 11.56
N VAL A 213 3.06 8.28 11.05
CA VAL A 213 3.68 7.56 9.93
C VAL A 213 3.77 8.45 8.69
N ARG A 214 2.69 9.13 8.35
CA ARG A 214 2.68 10.09 7.23
C ARG A 214 3.67 11.20 7.45
N TRP A 215 3.64 11.85 8.61
CA TRP A 215 4.56 12.92 8.94
C TRP A 215 6.04 12.48 8.83
N ILE A 216 6.40 11.33 9.39
CA ILE A 216 7.76 10.78 9.29
C ILE A 216 8.12 10.48 7.83
N THR A 217 7.16 10.00 7.03
CA THR A 217 7.40 9.68 5.61
C THR A 217 7.58 10.94 4.75
N GLU A 218 6.91 12.03 5.09
CA GLU A 218 7.03 13.33 4.42
C GLU A 218 8.30 14.10 4.82
N HIS A 219 8.74 13.95 6.11
CA HIS A 219 9.89 14.64 6.70
C HIS A 219 11.02 13.66 7.09
N TYR A 220 11.23 12.63 6.26
CA TYR A 220 12.15 11.54 6.59
C TYR A 220 13.60 11.98 6.73
N ASP A 221 14.04 12.99 6.01
CA ASP A 221 15.40 13.57 5.99
C ASP A 221 15.66 14.52 7.16
N GLU A 222 14.64 15.02 7.83
CA GLU A 222 14.75 15.94 8.96
C GLU A 222 14.88 15.18 10.30
N PRO A 223 15.66 15.72 11.27
CA PRO A 223 15.61 15.22 12.64
C PRO A 223 14.32 15.65 13.34
N PHE A 224 13.76 14.81 14.21
CA PHE A 224 12.57 15.14 15.00
C PHE A 224 12.67 14.65 16.44
N ARG A 225 11.91 15.28 17.33
CA ARG A 225 11.74 14.85 18.72
C ARG A 225 10.46 14.04 18.86
N VAL A 226 10.59 12.84 19.42
CA VAL A 226 9.46 11.90 19.55
C VAL A 226 8.34 12.50 20.40
N GLU A 227 8.67 13.28 21.42
CA GLU A 227 7.74 13.94 22.32
C GLU A 227 6.88 14.99 21.59
N GLU A 228 7.48 15.72 20.66
CA GLU A 228 6.80 16.73 19.86
C GLU A 228 5.85 16.06 18.85
N LEU A 229 6.32 15.02 18.19
CA LEU A 229 5.49 14.25 17.25
C LEU A 229 4.33 13.56 17.98
N ALA A 230 4.54 12.99 19.16
CA ALA A 230 3.47 12.40 19.96
C ALA A 230 2.40 13.44 20.30
N ARG A 231 2.82 14.64 20.74
CA ARG A 231 1.93 15.74 21.10
C ARG A 231 1.14 16.25 19.88
N SER A 232 1.78 16.40 18.71
CA SER A 232 1.10 16.82 17.47
C SER A 232 0.08 15.79 16.99
N CYS A 233 0.28 14.52 17.33
CA CYS A 233 -0.68 13.44 17.08
C CYS A 233 -1.75 13.29 18.17
N GLY A 234 -1.74 14.13 19.22
CA GLY A 234 -2.73 14.08 20.30
C GLY A 234 -2.53 12.91 21.28
N MET A 235 -1.28 12.44 21.45
CA MET A 235 -0.94 11.33 22.35
C MET A 235 0.12 11.74 23.38
N SER A 236 0.06 11.11 24.57
CA SER A 236 1.20 11.12 25.48
C SER A 236 2.35 10.29 24.89
N THR A 237 3.60 10.64 25.22
CA THR A 237 4.80 9.95 24.71
C THR A 237 4.76 8.45 24.95
N SER A 238 4.34 8.03 26.14
CA SER A 238 4.25 6.60 26.48
C SER A 238 3.16 5.86 25.68
N ALA A 239 1.99 6.49 25.49
CA ALA A 239 0.94 5.92 24.64
C ALA A 239 1.38 5.87 23.16
N PHE A 240 2.07 6.91 22.71
CA PHE A 240 2.62 6.98 21.36
C PHE A 240 3.60 5.84 21.07
N HIS A 241 4.63 5.66 21.91
CA HIS A 241 5.59 4.57 21.74
C HIS A 241 4.89 3.20 21.70
N ARG A 242 3.99 2.94 22.64
CA ARG A 242 3.26 1.67 22.70
C ARG A 242 2.40 1.42 21.46
N ASN A 243 1.60 2.40 21.04
CA ASN A 243 0.72 2.25 19.89
C ASN A 243 1.49 2.25 18.57
N PHE A 244 2.52 3.09 18.44
CA PHE A 244 3.38 3.12 17.26
C PHE A 244 4.06 1.76 17.04
N HIS A 245 4.64 1.19 18.10
CA HIS A 245 5.26 -0.14 18.02
C HIS A 245 4.22 -1.25 17.77
N ALA A 246 3.04 -1.19 18.40
CA ALA A 246 1.99 -2.18 18.14
C ALA A 246 1.57 -2.21 16.67
N VAL A 247 1.41 -1.03 16.04
CA VAL A 247 1.01 -0.88 14.64
C VAL A 247 2.14 -1.21 13.67
N THR A 248 3.34 -0.67 13.90
CA THR A 248 4.43 -0.70 12.92
C THR A 248 5.50 -1.77 13.18
N ALA A 249 5.47 -2.43 14.33
CA ALA A 249 6.53 -3.31 14.85
C ALA A 249 7.91 -2.60 15.00
N LEU A 250 7.95 -1.27 14.95
CA LEU A 250 9.17 -0.46 15.00
C LEU A 250 9.01 0.68 15.99
N SER A 251 10.14 1.19 16.52
CA SER A 251 10.12 2.51 17.15
C SER A 251 10.05 3.61 16.10
N PRO A 252 9.59 4.84 16.45
CA PRO A 252 9.52 5.95 15.50
C PRO A 252 10.86 6.25 14.80
N ILE A 253 11.97 6.18 15.54
CA ILE A 253 13.31 6.40 14.99
C ILE A 253 13.76 5.26 14.07
N GLN A 254 13.46 4.01 14.43
CA GLN A 254 13.75 2.87 13.54
C GLN A 254 12.91 2.95 12.24
N PHE A 255 11.67 3.38 12.36
CA PHE A 255 10.79 3.61 11.20
C PHE A 255 11.38 4.66 10.26
N GLN A 256 11.77 5.83 10.77
CA GLN A 256 12.43 6.87 9.98
C GLN A 256 13.68 6.34 9.28
N LYS A 257 14.53 5.60 10.00
CA LYS A 257 15.74 5.01 9.41
C LYS A 257 15.42 4.07 8.24
N GLN A 258 14.39 3.24 8.35
CA GLN A 258 13.98 2.36 7.24
C GLN A 258 13.49 3.16 6.03
N ILE A 259 12.69 4.21 6.25
CA ILE A 259 12.26 5.11 5.16
C ILE A 259 13.46 5.78 4.49
N ARG A 260 14.41 6.32 5.26
CA ARG A 260 15.67 6.91 4.74
C ARG A 260 16.41 5.93 3.84
N LEU A 261 16.60 4.69 4.28
CA LEU A 261 17.30 3.66 3.52
C LEU A 261 16.56 3.26 2.25
N GLN A 262 15.23 3.15 2.29
CA GLN A 262 14.43 2.89 1.09
C GLN A 262 14.51 4.05 0.07
N LYS A 263 14.39 5.29 0.54
CA LYS A 263 14.54 6.49 -0.30
C LYS A 263 15.94 6.60 -0.90
N SER A 264 16.98 6.30 -0.10
CA SER A 264 18.37 6.31 -0.61
C SER A 264 18.58 5.27 -1.73
N ARG A 265 17.97 4.08 -1.61
CA ARG A 265 18.05 3.05 -2.64
C ARG A 265 17.46 3.52 -3.97
N LEU A 266 16.31 4.22 -3.94
CA LEU A 266 15.72 4.82 -5.12
C LEU A 266 16.61 5.92 -5.72
N LEU A 267 17.20 6.80 -4.89
CA LEU A 267 18.10 7.85 -5.36
C LEU A 267 19.38 7.27 -5.99
N LEU A 268 19.95 6.23 -5.41
CA LEU A 268 21.13 5.54 -5.97
C LEU A 268 20.84 4.89 -7.32
N LEU A 269 19.62 4.44 -7.58
CA LEU A 269 19.20 3.90 -8.87
C LEU A 269 19.21 4.95 -9.99
N THR A 270 18.87 6.21 -9.69
CA THR A 270 18.88 7.29 -10.68
C THR A 270 20.31 7.66 -11.12
N GLY A 271 21.33 7.32 -10.33
CA GLY A 271 22.74 7.54 -10.64
C GLY A 271 23.17 9.01 -10.69
N ALA A 272 22.33 9.93 -10.21
CA ALA A 272 22.60 11.36 -10.28
C ALA A 272 23.64 11.84 -9.24
N ASP A 273 23.69 11.15 -8.10
CA ASP A 273 24.53 11.54 -6.96
C ASP A 273 25.48 10.39 -6.55
N ASP A 274 26.61 10.74 -5.95
CA ASP A 274 27.49 9.76 -5.31
C ASP A 274 26.91 9.23 -3.99
N VAL A 275 27.47 8.15 -3.47
CA VAL A 275 26.99 7.47 -2.26
C VAL A 275 26.96 8.37 -1.04
N ALA A 276 27.96 9.25 -0.88
CA ALA A 276 28.06 10.13 0.29
C ALA A 276 26.98 11.22 0.20
N THR A 277 26.83 11.84 -0.96
CA THR A 277 25.80 12.84 -1.24
C THR A 277 24.39 12.29 -1.01
N VAL A 278 24.09 11.08 -1.50
CA VAL A 278 22.82 10.42 -1.22
C VAL A 278 22.60 10.21 0.28
N GLY A 279 23.65 9.79 1.02
CA GLY A 279 23.58 9.64 2.48
C GLY A 279 23.17 10.94 3.19
N TYR A 280 23.81 12.05 2.86
CA TYR A 280 23.48 13.37 3.42
C TYR A 280 22.06 13.82 3.02
N ARG A 281 21.69 13.63 1.75
CA ARG A 281 20.39 14.01 1.23
C ARG A 281 19.22 13.29 1.89
N VAL A 282 19.42 12.07 2.38
CA VAL A 282 18.38 11.35 3.13
C VAL A 282 18.49 11.54 4.64
N GLY A 283 19.30 12.49 5.11
CA GLY A 283 19.36 12.94 6.50
C GLY A 283 20.33 12.18 7.38
N TYR A 284 21.38 11.54 6.82
CA TYR A 284 22.51 11.03 7.62
C TYR A 284 23.58 12.10 7.77
N ASP A 285 24.11 12.25 9.00
CA ASP A 285 25.22 13.15 9.29
C ASP A 285 26.60 12.56 8.92
N SER A 286 26.66 11.25 8.61
CA SER A 286 27.89 10.53 8.30
C SER A 286 27.68 9.51 7.20
N ALA A 287 28.45 9.63 6.10
CA ALA A 287 28.50 8.67 5.02
C ALA A 287 28.89 7.26 5.47
N SER A 288 29.78 7.17 6.49
CA SER A 288 30.18 5.89 7.08
C SER A 288 29.06 5.21 7.86
N GLN A 289 28.25 5.99 8.60
CA GLN A 289 27.07 5.48 9.29
C GLN A 289 26.04 5.01 8.27
N PHE A 290 25.74 5.82 7.27
CA PHE A 290 24.85 5.49 6.17
C PHE A 290 25.24 4.15 5.52
N SER A 291 26.49 4.01 5.09
CA SER A 291 26.97 2.80 4.40
C SER A 291 26.86 1.54 5.25
N ARG A 292 27.12 1.63 6.57
CA ARG A 292 26.98 0.51 7.51
C ARG A 292 25.51 0.10 7.69
N GLU A 293 24.61 1.08 7.90
CA GLU A 293 23.18 0.83 8.08
C GLU A 293 22.56 0.31 6.78
N TYR A 294 22.94 0.85 5.62
CA TYR A 294 22.51 0.40 4.31
C TYR A 294 22.91 -1.07 4.06
N ARG A 295 24.19 -1.42 4.30
CA ARG A 295 24.64 -2.80 4.13
C ARG A 295 23.91 -3.77 5.07
N ARG A 296 23.63 -3.34 6.30
CA ARG A 296 22.84 -4.16 7.24
C ARG A 296 21.43 -4.43 6.74
N GLN A 297 20.78 -3.43 6.09
CA GLN A 297 19.43 -3.53 5.59
C GLN A 297 19.34 -4.32 4.28
N PHE A 298 20.26 -4.11 3.34
CA PHE A 298 20.17 -4.65 1.99
C PHE A 298 21.23 -5.73 1.65
N GLY A 299 22.09 -6.06 2.60
CA GLY A 299 23.14 -7.09 2.43
C GLY A 299 24.37 -6.64 1.65
N LEU A 300 24.27 -5.59 0.85
CA LEU A 300 25.35 -5.05 0.01
C LEU A 300 25.68 -3.59 0.36
N PRO A 301 26.91 -3.15 0.16
CA PRO A 301 27.25 -1.72 0.21
C PRO A 301 26.44 -0.90 -0.83
N PRO A 302 26.11 0.38 -0.56
CA PRO A 302 25.21 1.19 -1.39
C PRO A 302 25.62 1.21 -2.87
N GLY A 303 26.90 1.45 -3.18
CA GLY A 303 27.39 1.50 -4.56
C GLY A 303 27.23 0.16 -5.30
N ARG A 304 27.60 -0.97 -4.64
CA ARG A 304 27.45 -2.29 -5.25
C ARG A 304 26.00 -2.71 -5.47
N ASP A 305 25.12 -2.36 -4.54
CA ASP A 305 23.68 -2.63 -4.72
C ASP A 305 23.10 -1.80 -5.88
N ALA A 306 23.50 -0.54 -5.98
CA ALA A 306 23.10 0.33 -7.09
C ALA A 306 23.58 -0.22 -8.45
N ASP A 307 24.84 -0.68 -8.55
CA ASP A 307 25.38 -1.27 -9.78
C ASP A 307 24.64 -2.56 -10.15
N ARG A 308 24.37 -3.42 -9.17
CA ARG A 308 23.58 -4.64 -9.37
C ARG A 308 22.17 -4.34 -9.90
N LEU A 309 21.47 -3.38 -9.30
CA LEU A 309 20.10 -3.03 -9.66
C LEU A 309 20.03 -2.36 -11.04
N ARG A 310 20.99 -1.51 -11.39
CA ARG A 310 21.10 -0.89 -12.73
C ARG A 310 21.43 -1.93 -13.80
N GLY A 311 22.30 -2.89 -13.50
CA GLY A 311 22.63 -3.99 -14.40
C GLY A 311 21.50 -5.02 -14.59
N ALA A 312 20.59 -5.14 -13.62
CA ALA A 312 19.42 -6.01 -13.70
C ALA A 312 18.21 -5.34 -14.41
N THR A 313 18.25 -4.02 -14.62
CA THR A 313 17.18 -3.28 -15.32
C THR A 313 17.46 -3.36 -16.82
N PRO A 314 16.55 -3.93 -17.66
CA PRO A 314 16.74 -3.92 -19.11
C PRO A 314 16.81 -2.47 -19.64
N PRO A 315 17.64 -2.17 -20.66
CA PRO A 315 17.73 -0.85 -21.23
C PRO A 315 16.37 -0.47 -21.86
N GLY A 316 15.61 0.41 -21.18
CA GLY A 316 14.28 0.85 -21.61
C GLY A 316 13.34 1.32 -20.50
N ALA A 317 13.66 1.05 -19.22
CA ALA A 317 12.77 1.43 -18.09
C ALA A 317 13.07 2.82 -17.46
N ALA A 318 14.03 3.56 -17.98
CA ALA A 318 14.44 4.88 -17.48
C ALA A 318 13.67 6.02 -18.18
N GLY A 319 12.32 5.98 -18.18
CA GLY A 319 11.58 7.00 -18.94
C GLY A 319 10.13 7.23 -18.57
N ALA A 320 9.67 6.86 -17.38
CA ALA A 320 8.29 7.14 -16.99
C ALA A 320 8.20 7.53 -15.50
N GLY A 321 8.54 8.77 -15.18
CA GLY A 321 8.43 9.25 -13.80
C GLY A 321 8.76 10.73 -13.62
N SER A 322 8.50 11.57 -14.65
CA SER A 322 8.56 13.03 -14.49
C SER A 322 7.22 13.62 -14.89
N SER A 323 6.31 13.76 -13.92
CA SER A 323 5.15 14.62 -14.05
C SER A 323 5.64 16.08 -14.14
N ARG A 324 5.78 16.58 -15.35
CA ARG A 324 5.97 18.01 -15.62
C ARG A 324 4.72 18.75 -15.15
N GLY A 325 4.89 19.55 -14.10
CA GLY A 325 3.97 20.61 -13.74
C GLY A 325 3.76 21.53 -14.93
N SER A 326 2.53 21.59 -15.40
CA SER A 326 2.07 22.56 -16.42
C SER A 326 2.19 23.98 -15.84
N ARG A 327 3.24 24.69 -16.21
CA ARG A 327 3.29 26.14 -16.11
C ARG A 327 2.52 26.71 -17.30
N ALA A 328 1.40 27.34 -17.03
CA ALA A 328 0.68 28.19 -17.96
C ALA A 328 1.63 29.25 -18.57
N ALA A 329 1.87 29.17 -19.85
CA ALA A 329 2.57 30.18 -20.62
C ALA A 329 1.55 31.23 -21.09
N THR A 330 1.69 32.44 -20.60
CA THR A 330 1.06 33.66 -21.11
C THR A 330 1.67 33.99 -22.50
N PRO A 331 0.90 34.25 -23.56
CA PRO A 331 1.47 34.69 -24.82
C PRO A 331 1.77 36.19 -24.74
N ARG A 332 3.04 36.57 -24.85
CA ARG A 332 3.49 37.93 -25.16
C ARG A 332 3.19 38.23 -26.63
N GLY A 333 2.53 39.37 -26.86
CA GLY A 333 2.20 39.93 -28.12
C GLY A 333 3.45 40.24 -29.00
N ALA A 334 3.32 39.99 -30.26
CA ALA A 334 4.18 40.52 -31.30
C ALA A 334 3.44 41.63 -32.01
N SER A 335 4.00 42.85 -31.92
CA SER A 335 3.67 44.04 -32.74
C SER A 335 4.20 43.86 -34.16
N ALA A 336 3.37 44.10 -35.13
CA ALA A 336 3.85 44.55 -36.44
C ALA A 336 2.79 45.44 -37.07
N GLY A 337 3.20 46.63 -37.43
CA GLY A 337 2.51 47.78 -37.89
C GLY A 337 1.91 47.67 -39.28
N GLY A 338 1.09 48.69 -39.59
CA GLY A 338 0.54 48.90 -40.93
C GLY A 338 -0.59 49.90 -40.90
N ARG A 339 -0.27 51.14 -40.99
CA ARG A 339 -0.88 52.31 -41.62
C ARG A 339 -2.28 52.13 -42.24
N GLY A 340 -3.12 53.12 -42.00
CA GLY A 340 -3.96 53.69 -43.07
C GLY A 340 -5.36 54.11 -42.66
N SER A 341 -5.50 55.49 -42.59
CA SER A 341 -6.56 56.31 -43.15
C SER A 341 -7.99 56.30 -42.58
N ALA A 342 -8.26 57.44 -41.98
CA ALA A 342 -9.38 58.42 -42.20
C ALA A 342 -10.81 57.90 -42.40
N ALA A 343 -11.72 58.38 -41.62
CA ALA A 343 -12.81 59.34 -41.86
C ALA A 343 -13.96 59.20 -40.89
N ARG A 344 -14.19 60.25 -40.09
CA ARG A 344 -15.37 61.11 -39.94
C ARG A 344 -16.77 60.52 -39.74
N SER A 345 -17.37 61.09 -38.74
CA SER A 345 -18.80 61.56 -38.62
C SER A 345 -19.80 60.53 -38.15
N ARG A 346 -20.36 60.72 -37.06
CA ARG A 346 -21.26 61.57 -36.30
C ARG A 346 -21.51 61.01 -34.89
#